data_fc2eba66cfcfd45a62383d20a2b47e22
#
_entry.id   fc2eba66cfcfd45a62383d20a2b47e22
#
_cell.length_a   1.000
_cell.length_b   1.000
_cell.length_c   1.000
_cell.angle_alpha   90.00
_cell.angle_beta   90.00
_cell.angle_gamma   90.00
#
_symmetry.space_group_name_H-M   'P 1'
#
loop_
_entity.id
_entity.type
_entity.pdbx_description
1 polymer ?
#
loop_
_entity_poly.entity_id
_entity_poly.type
_entity_poly.pdbx_seq_one_letter_code
_entity_poly.pdbx_strand_id
1 'polypeptide(L)'
;MKIKNIFILSMMAGMTLASCNYTDLSPQDSFTDKSYWKSANDLKMYANGIYSNMLAGASSTLDGESDNFVTNSPSGYLFNNYTVPTSDGGWGWGNVRSCNYFLKRYQTASGSEADINKYVAEVRFFRAQDYYSKIRNFGDVPWYESDLQTGDEEELFKGRDPRNFVLKKVIEDLEFAIQWLPEKTMAEKGRLHKDAARTQLARVCLYYGTYMKYHHEAGSEGLTAESLITKAKELTDEIINSGKYEIVKGTDAGAGTRAYEGYPLSYANLFVQEDLSDNKEAILARFYETGVLTHETGRQAGGNGMGLSKDFIESFLMKDGTPIYNQGSGYQGDEELETEIANRDPRLYQLIDNNHKPFWLRNNKQVQNKMPDCSVSGGVTGYPCTKFHSADETQWQARNTSYDWFIYRYAEVLLINAEANAELGTCTQDVLDKTINQLRDRVGMAHLTVNPVADQKPINYGYELSNLLYEIRRERRIELVGEGFRMDDLKRWNAMKLLENPLTTLGIRVTDKVKEQYNGIYAFDNSNTRVYNGKTYLRIYAESYDDAAGRKWSDNDRRWLYPLPIDQLALNKNLTQNPGWTE
;
A
#
# COMPACT_ATOMS: atom_id res chain seq x y z
N MET A 1 25.55 -84.85 -18.18
CA MET A 1 24.62 -83.73 -18.33
C MET A 1 24.04 -83.24 -16.99
N LYS A 2 24.71 -83.34 -15.86
CA LYS A 2 24.25 -82.92 -14.53
C LYS A 2 25.15 -81.89 -13.83
N ILE A 3 26.34 -81.63 -14.32
CA ILE A 3 27.27 -80.66 -13.70
C ILE A 3 27.20 -79.29 -14.31
N LYS A 4 26.73 -79.12 -15.57
CA LYS A 4 26.57 -77.81 -16.20
C LYS A 4 25.40 -77.00 -15.64
N ASN A 5 24.37 -77.68 -15.12
CA ASN A 5 23.16 -76.98 -14.60
C ASN A 5 23.35 -76.43 -13.17
N ILE A 6 24.30 -76.95 -12.41
CA ILE A 6 24.59 -76.47 -11.04
C ILE A 6 25.43 -75.18 -11.10
N PHE A 7 26.29 -74.98 -12.11
CA PHE A 7 27.09 -73.79 -12.29
C PHE A 7 26.25 -72.62 -12.80
N ILE A 8 25.19 -72.85 -13.58
CA ILE A 8 24.27 -71.80 -14.06
C ILE A 8 23.35 -71.37 -12.94
N LEU A 9 22.91 -72.26 -12.04
CA LEU A 9 22.06 -71.86 -10.89
C LEU A 9 22.86 -71.14 -9.81
N SER A 10 24.13 -71.42 -9.59
CA SER A 10 24.97 -70.67 -8.65
C SER A 10 25.38 -69.28 -9.20
N MET A 11 25.48 -69.12 -10.53
CA MET A 11 25.76 -67.81 -11.15
C MET A 11 24.53 -66.89 -11.20
N MET A 12 23.33 -67.46 -11.27
CA MET A 12 22.07 -66.70 -11.14
C MET A 12 21.75 -66.26 -9.68
N ALA A 13 22.12 -67.09 -8.68
CA ALA A 13 21.96 -66.76 -7.27
C ALA A 13 22.95 -65.66 -6.78
N GLY A 14 24.14 -65.57 -7.45
CA GLY A 14 25.10 -64.49 -7.15
C GLY A 14 24.79 -63.13 -7.71
N MET A 15 23.91 -63.01 -8.73
CA MET A 15 23.49 -61.71 -9.33
C MET A 15 22.31 -61.07 -8.64
N THR A 16 21.59 -61.77 -7.75
CA THR A 16 20.45 -61.22 -7.03
C THR A 16 20.79 -60.57 -5.69
N LEU A 17 22.05 -60.65 -5.23
CA LEU A 17 22.49 -60.01 -3.98
C LEU A 17 23.29 -58.71 -4.18
N ALA A 18 23.54 -58.30 -5.42
CA ALA A 18 24.22 -57.03 -5.74
C ALA A 18 23.25 -55.87 -6.09
N SER A 19 21.92 -56.07 -5.95
CA SER A 19 20.91 -55.12 -6.40
C SER A 19 20.32 -54.24 -5.29
N CYS A 20 20.91 -54.17 -4.10
CA CYS A 20 20.31 -53.38 -2.99
C CYS A 20 21.02 -52.07 -2.66
N ASN A 21 22.00 -51.62 -3.47
CA ASN A 21 22.66 -50.33 -3.21
C ASN A 21 22.51 -49.29 -4.36
N TYR A 22 21.53 -49.47 -5.27
CA TYR A 22 21.36 -48.57 -6.43
C TYR A 22 20.10 -47.70 -6.36
N THR A 23 19.42 -47.64 -5.21
CA THR A 23 18.18 -46.85 -5.06
C THR A 23 18.37 -45.54 -4.33
N ASP A 24 19.58 -45.13 -4.03
CA ASP A 24 19.85 -43.80 -3.42
C ASP A 24 20.62 -42.89 -4.40
N LEU A 25 20.22 -42.94 -5.68
CA LEU A 25 20.65 -41.94 -6.65
C LEU A 25 19.81 -40.71 -6.44
N SER A 26 20.25 -39.83 -5.55
CA SER A 26 19.80 -38.44 -5.59
C SER A 26 20.12 -37.88 -6.98
N PRO A 27 19.17 -37.23 -7.68
CA PRO A 27 19.42 -36.56 -8.95
C PRO A 27 20.63 -35.63 -8.80
N GLN A 28 21.70 -35.86 -9.58
CA GLN A 28 22.89 -34.98 -9.52
C GLN A 28 22.62 -33.60 -10.10
N ASP A 29 21.51 -33.42 -10.84
CA ASP A 29 21.11 -32.22 -11.53
C ASP A 29 20.02 -31.41 -10.78
N SER A 30 19.60 -31.86 -9.60
CA SER A 30 18.64 -31.10 -8.75
C SER A 30 19.20 -30.95 -7.34
N PHE A 31 19.12 -29.71 -6.83
CA PHE A 31 19.42 -29.45 -5.43
C PHE A 31 18.39 -30.17 -4.54
N THR A 32 18.90 -31.13 -3.72
CA THR A 32 18.10 -31.77 -2.68
C THR A 32 18.24 -30.99 -1.37
N ASP A 33 17.28 -31.10 -0.46
CA ASP A 33 17.36 -30.50 0.88
C ASP A 33 18.70 -30.80 1.58
N LYS A 34 19.25 -32.00 1.43
CA LYS A 34 20.54 -32.40 2.01
C LYS A 34 21.76 -31.72 1.39
N SER A 35 21.65 -31.21 0.16
CA SER A 35 22.77 -30.62 -0.58
C SER A 35 22.74 -29.11 -0.66
N TYR A 36 21.59 -28.44 -0.38
CA TYR A 36 21.39 -27.01 -0.62
C TYR A 36 21.89 -26.14 0.53
N TRP A 37 21.48 -26.38 1.78
CA TRP A 37 21.63 -25.48 2.93
C TRP A 37 23.04 -25.55 3.57
N LYS A 38 24.10 -25.22 2.83
CA LYS A 38 25.49 -25.40 3.30
C LYS A 38 26.19 -24.14 3.74
N SER A 39 25.81 -22.99 3.18
CA SER A 39 26.49 -21.73 3.39
C SER A 39 25.53 -20.53 3.45
N ALA A 40 26.02 -19.41 3.99
CA ALA A 40 25.28 -18.14 3.96
C ALA A 40 24.91 -17.70 2.53
N ASN A 41 25.71 -18.10 1.51
CA ASN A 41 25.36 -17.81 0.12
C ASN A 41 24.13 -18.60 -0.36
N ASP A 42 23.94 -19.83 0.08
CA ASP A 42 22.75 -20.62 -0.26
C ASP A 42 21.51 -19.98 0.38
N LEU A 43 21.64 -19.44 1.61
CA LEU A 43 20.60 -18.68 2.26
C LEU A 43 20.23 -17.41 1.45
N LYS A 44 21.24 -16.69 0.94
CA LYS A 44 21.05 -15.54 0.05
C LYS A 44 20.28 -15.92 -1.21
N MET A 45 20.66 -17.00 -1.86
CA MET A 45 20.02 -17.46 -3.10
C MET A 45 18.54 -17.79 -2.88
N TYR A 46 18.21 -18.45 -1.78
CA TYR A 46 16.81 -18.70 -1.43
C TYR A 46 16.05 -17.41 -1.11
N ALA A 47 16.63 -16.52 -0.31
CA ALA A 47 16.05 -15.22 0.02
C ALA A 47 15.76 -14.37 -1.23
N ASN A 48 16.60 -14.45 -2.28
CA ASN A 48 16.34 -13.76 -3.55
C ASN A 48 15.00 -14.21 -4.19
N GLY A 49 14.66 -15.50 -4.08
CA GLY A 49 13.35 -15.99 -4.51
C GLY A 49 12.18 -15.39 -3.72
N ILE A 50 12.38 -15.19 -2.40
CA ILE A 50 11.40 -14.53 -1.55
C ILE A 50 11.18 -13.07 -2.01
N TYR A 51 12.25 -12.29 -2.28
CA TYR A 51 12.15 -10.94 -2.82
C TYR A 51 11.36 -10.89 -4.13
N SER A 52 11.64 -11.81 -5.05
CA SER A 52 10.93 -11.86 -6.34
C SER A 52 9.42 -12.01 -6.18
N ASN A 53 8.99 -12.80 -5.19
CA ASN A 53 7.58 -13.13 -4.98
C ASN A 53 6.85 -12.16 -4.04
N MET A 54 7.53 -11.58 -3.06
CA MET A 54 6.88 -10.88 -1.95
C MET A 54 7.17 -9.38 -1.89
N LEU A 55 8.26 -8.88 -2.52
CA LEU A 55 8.50 -7.45 -2.56
C LEU A 55 7.48 -6.78 -3.47
N ALA A 56 6.73 -5.80 -2.94
CA ALA A 56 5.68 -5.11 -3.68
C ALA A 56 6.19 -4.50 -5.00
N GLY A 57 5.39 -4.62 -6.05
CA GLY A 57 5.64 -3.97 -7.34
C GLY A 57 4.97 -2.62 -7.46
N ALA A 58 5.32 -1.89 -8.52
CA ALA A 58 4.67 -0.63 -8.86
C ALA A 58 3.19 -0.85 -9.22
N SER A 59 2.30 -0.01 -8.69
CA SER A 59 0.87 -0.02 -8.98
C SER A 59 0.26 1.36 -8.79
N SER A 60 -0.52 1.82 -9.77
CA SER A 60 -1.27 3.09 -9.72
C SER A 60 -2.69 2.96 -9.18
N THR A 61 -3.14 1.74 -8.82
CA THR A 61 -4.53 1.45 -8.47
C THR A 61 -4.74 1.10 -6.99
N LEU A 62 -3.73 1.29 -6.15
CA LEU A 62 -3.72 0.83 -4.76
C LEU A 62 -4.85 1.40 -3.89
N ASP A 63 -5.29 2.65 -4.15
CA ASP A 63 -6.39 3.30 -3.43
C ASP A 63 -7.75 3.21 -4.15
N GLY A 64 -7.87 2.41 -5.21
CA GLY A 64 -9.10 2.30 -6.02
C GLY A 64 -10.33 1.90 -5.21
N GLU A 65 -10.18 1.18 -4.12
CA GLU A 65 -11.25 0.82 -3.18
C GLU A 65 -11.24 1.75 -1.95
N SER A 66 -11.37 3.06 -2.16
CA SER A 66 -11.43 4.03 -1.06
C SER A 66 -12.37 5.21 -1.39
N ASP A 67 -12.42 6.21 -0.52
CA ASP A 67 -13.11 7.48 -0.75
C ASP A 67 -12.26 8.49 -1.56
N ASN A 68 -10.98 8.17 -1.83
CA ASN A 68 -10.12 9.03 -2.65
C ASN A 68 -10.39 8.88 -4.14
N PHE A 69 -10.84 7.71 -4.59
CA PHE A 69 -10.98 7.38 -6.01
C PHE A 69 -12.39 6.89 -6.36
N VAL A 70 -12.75 7.14 -7.60
CA VAL A 70 -13.91 6.53 -8.27
C VAL A 70 -13.39 5.71 -9.45
N THR A 71 -13.75 4.44 -9.49
CA THR A 71 -13.45 3.52 -10.59
C THR A 71 -14.58 3.49 -11.61
N ASN A 72 -14.33 3.01 -12.83
CA ASN A 72 -15.34 2.90 -13.88
C ASN A 72 -16.45 1.87 -13.58
N SER A 73 -16.24 1.02 -12.60
CA SER A 73 -17.21 0.03 -12.12
C SER A 73 -17.31 0.09 -10.61
N PRO A 74 -18.51 -0.01 -10.02
CA PRO A 74 -18.66 0.01 -8.57
C PRO A 74 -17.99 -1.21 -7.94
N SER A 75 -17.18 -1.00 -6.90
CA SER A 75 -16.57 -2.08 -6.12
C SER A 75 -17.63 -2.90 -5.40
N GLY A 76 -17.66 -4.22 -5.63
CA GLY A 76 -18.55 -5.12 -4.91
C GLY A 76 -18.37 -5.03 -3.39
N TYR A 77 -17.15 -4.83 -2.93
CA TYR A 77 -16.85 -4.66 -1.51
C TYR A 77 -17.43 -3.35 -0.95
N LEU A 78 -17.17 -2.21 -1.58
CA LEU A 78 -17.66 -0.92 -1.11
C LEU A 78 -19.19 -0.79 -1.13
N PHE A 79 -19.85 -1.42 -2.10
CA PHE A 79 -21.31 -1.41 -2.24
C PHE A 79 -22.01 -2.63 -1.59
N ASN A 80 -21.30 -3.39 -0.75
CA ASN A 80 -21.83 -4.56 -0.05
C ASN A 80 -22.39 -5.68 -0.95
N ASN A 81 -21.88 -5.77 -2.17
CA ASN A 81 -22.22 -6.81 -3.15
C ASN A 81 -21.13 -7.88 -3.27
N TYR A 82 -20.11 -7.83 -2.39
CA TYR A 82 -19.03 -8.81 -2.40
C TYR A 82 -19.55 -10.18 -1.98
N THR A 83 -19.23 -11.19 -2.77
CA THR A 83 -19.60 -12.59 -2.50
C THR A 83 -18.43 -13.34 -1.88
N VAL A 84 -18.73 -14.34 -1.06
CA VAL A 84 -17.72 -15.22 -0.49
C VAL A 84 -16.99 -15.95 -1.63
N PRO A 85 -15.65 -15.84 -1.74
CA PRO A 85 -14.91 -16.53 -2.80
C PRO A 85 -14.94 -18.04 -2.59
N THR A 86 -14.99 -18.80 -3.70
CA THR A 86 -14.93 -20.26 -3.64
C THR A 86 -13.58 -20.75 -3.15
N SER A 87 -12.48 -20.10 -3.59
CA SER A 87 -11.10 -20.44 -3.24
C SER A 87 -10.24 -19.18 -3.16
N ASP A 88 -9.07 -19.26 -2.57
CA ASP A 88 -8.06 -18.21 -2.41
C ASP A 88 -8.57 -16.97 -1.65
N GLY A 89 -9.14 -15.98 -2.32
CA GLY A 89 -9.65 -14.75 -1.68
C GLY A 89 -8.63 -14.02 -0.80
N GLY A 90 -7.32 -14.25 -1.00
CA GLY A 90 -6.22 -13.75 -0.16
C GLY A 90 -5.86 -14.65 1.04
N TRP A 91 -6.53 -15.81 1.20
CA TRP A 91 -6.26 -16.78 2.27
C TRP A 91 -5.06 -17.69 1.99
N GLY A 92 -4.45 -17.64 0.80
CA GLY A 92 -3.34 -18.49 0.40
C GLY A 92 -2.13 -18.44 1.37
N TRP A 93 -1.52 -19.59 1.67
CA TRP A 93 -0.43 -19.75 2.65
C TRP A 93 0.95 -20.03 2.03
N GLY A 94 1.06 -19.98 0.70
CA GLY A 94 2.29 -20.30 -0.03
C GLY A 94 3.50 -19.46 0.39
N ASN A 95 3.32 -18.19 0.65
CA ASN A 95 4.38 -17.28 1.09
C ASN A 95 4.89 -17.65 2.49
N VAL A 96 3.97 -17.83 3.45
CA VAL A 96 4.29 -18.24 4.81
C VAL A 96 5.03 -19.58 4.78
N ARG A 97 4.54 -20.55 4.00
CA ARG A 97 5.18 -21.85 3.84
C ARG A 97 6.60 -21.72 3.29
N SER A 98 6.83 -20.89 2.29
CA SER A 98 8.15 -20.63 1.72
C SER A 98 9.10 -20.03 2.76
N CYS A 99 8.63 -19.09 3.56
CA CYS A 99 9.40 -18.53 4.66
C CYS A 99 9.72 -19.60 5.72
N ASN A 100 8.73 -20.37 6.14
CA ASN A 100 8.92 -21.42 7.16
C ASN A 100 9.81 -22.57 6.65
N TYR A 101 9.76 -22.88 5.36
CA TYR A 101 10.67 -23.84 4.73
C TYR A 101 12.14 -23.44 4.92
N PHE A 102 12.47 -22.17 4.71
CA PHE A 102 13.79 -21.62 4.99
C PHE A 102 14.09 -21.65 6.50
N LEU A 103 13.17 -21.16 7.34
CA LEU A 103 13.40 -21.02 8.78
C LEU A 103 13.60 -22.35 9.52
N LYS A 104 13.16 -23.46 8.95
CA LYS A 104 13.41 -24.80 9.47
C LYS A 104 14.81 -25.34 9.11
N ARG A 105 15.43 -24.80 8.05
CA ARG A 105 16.65 -25.39 7.45
C ARG A 105 17.92 -24.57 7.57
N TYR A 106 17.83 -23.26 7.78
CA TYR A 106 18.98 -22.35 7.78
C TYR A 106 20.09 -22.71 8.78
N GLN A 107 19.76 -23.42 9.85
CA GLN A 107 20.68 -23.75 10.95
C GLN A 107 21.82 -24.68 10.52
N THR A 108 21.69 -25.38 9.38
CA THR A 108 22.73 -26.26 8.84
C THR A 108 23.77 -25.50 8.01
N ALA A 109 23.51 -24.22 7.70
CA ALA A 109 24.43 -23.38 6.93
C ALA A 109 25.65 -22.97 7.76
N SER A 110 26.83 -23.05 7.16
CA SER A 110 28.07 -22.52 7.72
C SER A 110 28.25 -21.06 7.38
N GLY A 111 28.80 -20.30 8.31
CA GLY A 111 29.03 -18.85 8.17
C GLY A 111 29.15 -18.19 9.53
N SER A 112 29.42 -16.88 9.54
CA SER A 112 29.32 -16.11 10.78
C SER A 112 27.85 -15.97 11.19
N GLU A 113 27.59 -15.81 12.49
CA GLU A 113 26.25 -15.58 13.00
C GLU A 113 25.58 -14.36 12.31
N ALA A 114 26.34 -13.30 12.09
CA ALA A 114 25.85 -12.09 11.42
C ALA A 114 25.47 -12.35 9.96
N ASP A 115 26.25 -13.14 9.21
CA ASP A 115 25.95 -13.46 7.82
C ASP A 115 24.73 -14.37 7.68
N ILE A 116 24.57 -15.32 8.60
CA ILE A 116 23.39 -16.20 8.63
C ILE A 116 22.16 -15.40 9.04
N ASN A 117 22.21 -14.70 10.16
CA ASN A 117 21.05 -13.99 10.72
C ASN A 117 20.58 -12.84 9.83
N LYS A 118 21.44 -12.26 9.00
CA LYS A 118 21.04 -11.28 7.99
C LYS A 118 19.96 -11.85 7.04
N TYR A 119 20.15 -13.04 6.51
CA TYR A 119 19.19 -13.67 5.60
C TYR A 119 17.98 -14.24 6.35
N VAL A 120 18.16 -14.74 7.58
CA VAL A 120 17.06 -15.11 8.47
C VAL A 120 16.15 -13.90 8.72
N ALA A 121 16.75 -12.72 8.97
CA ALA A 121 16.04 -11.47 9.20
C ALA A 121 15.22 -11.02 7.98
N GLU A 122 15.75 -11.16 6.76
CA GLU A 122 15.01 -10.89 5.54
C GLU A 122 13.77 -11.79 5.42
N VAL A 123 13.92 -13.09 5.66
CA VAL A 123 12.81 -14.05 5.56
C VAL A 123 11.78 -13.83 6.66
N ARG A 124 12.20 -13.54 7.89
CA ARG A 124 11.29 -13.18 8.99
C ARG A 124 10.53 -11.88 8.69
N PHE A 125 11.19 -10.89 8.11
CA PHE A 125 10.53 -9.66 7.66
C PHE A 125 9.38 -9.96 6.67
N PHE A 126 9.63 -10.77 5.65
CA PHE A 126 8.61 -11.12 4.66
C PHE A 126 7.49 -11.99 5.26
N ARG A 127 7.82 -12.91 6.17
CA ARG A 127 6.80 -13.66 6.92
C ARG A 127 5.90 -12.73 7.72
N ALA A 128 6.49 -11.79 8.44
CA ALA A 128 5.76 -10.78 9.19
C ALA A 128 4.85 -9.92 8.30
N GLN A 129 5.33 -9.53 7.12
CA GLN A 129 4.55 -8.75 6.15
C GLN A 129 3.33 -9.53 5.65
N ASP A 130 3.47 -10.82 5.33
CA ASP A 130 2.35 -11.66 4.90
C ASP A 130 1.33 -11.87 6.04
N TYR A 131 1.80 -12.18 7.26
CA TYR A 131 0.91 -12.31 8.42
C TYR A 131 0.21 -10.99 8.78
N TYR A 132 0.90 -9.85 8.70
CA TYR A 132 0.26 -8.55 8.89
C TYR A 132 -0.88 -8.33 7.91
N SER A 133 -0.68 -8.66 6.63
CA SER A 133 -1.75 -8.61 5.63
C SER A 133 -2.92 -9.53 5.99
N LYS A 134 -2.64 -10.76 6.43
CA LYS A 134 -3.68 -11.75 6.79
C LYS A 134 -4.50 -11.32 8.00
N ILE A 135 -3.85 -10.91 9.10
CA ILE A 135 -4.59 -10.48 10.31
C ILE A 135 -5.38 -9.19 10.07
N ARG A 136 -4.90 -8.30 9.21
CA ARG A 136 -5.62 -7.10 8.80
C ARG A 136 -6.88 -7.41 7.98
N ASN A 137 -6.80 -8.42 7.11
CA ASN A 137 -7.89 -8.80 6.22
C ASN A 137 -8.90 -9.74 6.90
N PHE A 138 -8.44 -10.69 7.71
CA PHE A 138 -9.27 -11.79 8.21
C PHE A 138 -9.45 -11.79 9.73
N GLY A 139 -8.74 -10.95 10.47
CA GLY A 139 -8.73 -10.98 11.93
C GLY A 139 -7.88 -12.13 12.45
N ASP A 140 -8.51 -13.10 13.13
CA ASP A 140 -7.85 -14.30 13.63
C ASP A 140 -7.42 -15.19 12.46
N VAL A 141 -6.20 -15.73 12.53
CA VAL A 141 -5.63 -16.63 11.51
C VAL A 141 -4.70 -17.64 12.16
N PRO A 142 -4.52 -18.86 11.63
CA PRO A 142 -3.59 -19.81 12.19
C PRO A 142 -2.14 -19.32 12.04
N TRP A 143 -1.36 -19.37 13.12
CA TRP A 143 0.09 -19.12 13.10
C TRP A 143 0.85 -20.41 12.88
N TYR A 144 1.66 -20.50 11.83
CA TYR A 144 2.48 -21.66 11.50
C TYR A 144 3.97 -21.35 11.67
N GLU A 145 4.68 -22.22 12.41
CA GLU A 145 6.12 -22.08 12.65
C GLU A 145 6.96 -23.03 11.78
N SER A 146 6.32 -23.93 11.03
CA SER A 146 7.00 -24.89 10.16
C SER A 146 6.38 -24.95 8.76
N ASP A 147 7.11 -25.56 7.84
CA ASP A 147 6.69 -25.88 6.48
C ASP A 147 5.85 -27.17 6.45
N LEU A 148 4.69 -27.15 7.03
CA LEU A 148 3.81 -28.30 7.24
C LEU A 148 3.83 -29.32 6.10
N GLN A 149 3.90 -30.60 6.47
CA GLN A 149 3.84 -31.74 5.57
C GLN A 149 2.45 -32.40 5.65
N THR A 150 2.15 -33.30 4.70
CA THR A 150 0.85 -33.99 4.65
C THR A 150 0.54 -34.84 5.90
N GLY A 151 1.55 -35.20 6.68
CA GLY A 151 1.39 -35.93 7.94
C GLY A 151 1.15 -35.05 9.17
N ASP A 152 1.25 -33.73 9.05
CA ASP A 152 1.07 -32.78 10.16
C ASP A 152 -0.42 -32.41 10.31
N GLU A 153 -1.32 -33.41 10.34
CA GLU A 153 -2.77 -33.20 10.29
C GLU A 153 -3.31 -32.28 11.39
N GLU A 154 -2.79 -32.39 12.62
CA GLU A 154 -3.19 -31.57 13.75
C GLU A 154 -2.95 -30.08 13.47
N GLU A 155 -1.76 -29.74 12.95
CA GLU A 155 -1.41 -28.37 12.59
C GLU A 155 -2.08 -27.89 11.30
N LEU A 156 -2.25 -28.78 10.30
CA LEU A 156 -2.91 -28.44 9.03
C LEU A 156 -4.39 -28.07 9.22
N PHE A 157 -5.05 -28.76 10.16
CA PHE A 157 -6.47 -28.58 10.42
C PHE A 157 -6.77 -27.85 11.74
N LYS A 158 -5.79 -27.14 12.32
CA LYS A 158 -6.06 -26.33 13.51
C LYS A 158 -7.01 -25.16 13.21
N GLY A 159 -7.64 -24.63 14.25
CA GLY A 159 -8.43 -23.41 14.19
C GLY A 159 -7.57 -22.15 13.99
N ARG A 160 -8.22 -21.01 14.01
CA ARG A 160 -7.56 -19.70 13.96
C ARG A 160 -7.00 -19.33 15.33
N ASP A 161 -5.77 -18.86 15.38
CA ASP A 161 -5.17 -18.25 16.55
C ASP A 161 -5.68 -16.81 16.70
N PRO A 162 -5.83 -16.30 17.94
CA PRO A 162 -6.26 -14.92 18.16
C PRO A 162 -5.36 -13.90 17.45
N ARG A 163 -5.95 -12.89 16.83
CA ARG A 163 -5.22 -11.85 16.08
C ARG A 163 -4.08 -11.22 16.89
N ASN A 164 -4.30 -10.92 18.18
CA ASN A 164 -3.29 -10.27 19.01
C ASN A 164 -2.11 -11.20 19.31
N PHE A 165 -2.33 -12.51 19.41
CA PHE A 165 -1.23 -13.49 19.47
C PHE A 165 -0.39 -13.46 18.19
N VAL A 166 -1.04 -13.50 17.03
CA VAL A 166 -0.34 -13.43 15.72
C VAL A 166 0.35 -12.07 15.56
N LEU A 167 -0.27 -10.97 15.97
CA LEU A 167 0.34 -9.63 15.95
C LEU A 167 1.63 -9.58 16.79
N LYS A 168 1.64 -10.21 17.97
CA LYS A 168 2.86 -10.32 18.78
C LYS A 168 3.97 -11.06 18.04
N LYS A 169 3.64 -12.14 17.33
CA LYS A 169 4.60 -12.87 16.49
C LYS A 169 5.12 -12.05 15.31
N VAL A 170 4.26 -11.24 14.70
CA VAL A 170 4.66 -10.27 13.67
C VAL A 170 5.66 -9.25 14.21
N ILE A 171 5.40 -8.72 15.41
CA ILE A 171 6.31 -7.78 16.10
C ILE A 171 7.65 -8.45 16.41
N GLU A 172 7.65 -9.68 16.95
CA GLU A 172 8.87 -10.45 17.24
C GLU A 172 9.72 -10.69 15.98
N ASP A 173 9.10 -10.99 14.83
CA ASP A 173 9.78 -11.17 13.55
C ASP A 173 10.40 -9.87 13.03
N LEU A 174 9.71 -8.75 13.16
CA LEU A 174 10.21 -7.44 12.73
C LEU A 174 11.29 -6.89 13.68
N GLU A 175 11.20 -7.15 14.98
CA GLU A 175 12.26 -6.80 15.94
C GLU A 175 13.54 -7.58 15.67
N PHE A 176 13.43 -8.88 15.36
CA PHE A 176 14.56 -9.66 14.90
C PHE A 176 15.16 -9.09 13.60
N ALA A 177 14.31 -8.65 12.68
CA ALA A 177 14.77 -8.01 11.45
C ALA A 177 15.54 -6.69 11.74
N ILE A 178 15.05 -5.87 12.65
CA ILE A 178 15.76 -4.64 13.08
C ILE A 178 17.11 -4.97 13.72
N GLN A 179 17.19 -6.04 14.49
CA GLN A 179 18.43 -6.45 15.15
C GLN A 179 19.51 -6.86 14.14
N TRP A 180 19.16 -7.67 13.13
CA TRP A 180 20.13 -8.39 12.31
C TRP A 180 20.30 -7.89 10.87
N LEU A 181 19.34 -7.09 10.34
CA LEU A 181 19.54 -6.47 9.05
C LEU A 181 20.69 -5.44 9.09
N PRO A 182 21.41 -5.24 7.98
CA PRO A 182 22.46 -4.24 7.91
C PRO A 182 21.90 -2.80 7.97
N GLU A 183 22.75 -1.82 8.24
CA GLU A 183 22.46 -0.42 7.96
C GLU A 183 22.27 -0.20 6.44
N LYS A 184 21.49 0.82 6.02
CA LYS A 184 21.22 1.11 4.61
C LYS A 184 22.49 1.19 3.76
N THR A 185 23.54 1.84 4.29
CA THR A 185 24.82 2.04 3.61
C THR A 185 25.63 0.74 3.41
N MET A 186 25.28 -0.32 4.14
CA MET A 186 25.91 -1.64 4.05
C MET A 186 25.04 -2.67 3.32
N ALA A 187 23.79 -2.32 3.02
CA ALA A 187 22.88 -3.19 2.28
C ALA A 187 23.16 -3.12 0.78
N GLU A 188 22.99 -4.24 0.09
CA GLU A 188 22.98 -4.24 -1.37
C GLU A 188 21.77 -3.44 -1.89
N LYS A 189 21.93 -2.80 -3.05
CA LYS A 189 20.85 -2.00 -3.68
C LYS A 189 19.55 -2.81 -3.77
N GLY A 190 18.46 -2.26 -3.27
CA GLY A 190 17.14 -2.88 -3.29
C GLY A 190 16.89 -3.95 -2.22
N ARG A 191 17.84 -4.24 -1.34
CA ARG A 191 17.65 -5.18 -0.24
C ARG A 191 17.20 -4.51 1.04
N LEU A 192 16.56 -5.29 1.90
CA LEU A 192 16.09 -4.86 3.22
C LEU A 192 17.27 -4.42 4.10
N HIS A 193 16.99 -3.43 4.91
CA HIS A 193 17.91 -2.89 5.92
C HIS A 193 17.12 -2.45 7.15
N LYS A 194 17.81 -2.10 8.23
CA LYS A 194 17.19 -1.80 9.53
C LYS A 194 16.07 -0.78 9.46
N ASP A 195 16.27 0.32 8.73
CA ASP A 195 15.26 1.39 8.70
C ASP A 195 14.02 0.99 7.89
N ALA A 196 14.13 0.08 6.91
CA ALA A 196 12.98 -0.52 6.25
C ALA A 196 12.16 -1.39 7.24
N ALA A 197 12.83 -2.18 8.09
CA ALA A 197 12.17 -2.97 9.12
C ALA A 197 11.55 -2.10 10.23
N ARG A 198 12.23 -1.01 10.64
CA ARG A 198 11.66 -0.02 11.57
C ARG A 198 10.40 0.64 11.01
N THR A 199 10.41 1.04 9.74
CA THR A 199 9.26 1.66 9.07
C THR A 199 8.08 0.69 9.01
N GLN A 200 8.32 -0.58 8.65
CA GLN A 200 7.28 -1.59 8.63
C GLN A 200 6.71 -1.85 10.03
N LEU A 201 7.55 -1.96 11.05
CA LEU A 201 7.08 -2.17 12.43
C LEU A 201 6.31 -0.95 12.94
N ALA A 202 6.75 0.27 12.64
CA ALA A 202 6.04 1.49 12.99
C ALA A 202 4.65 1.55 12.33
N ARG A 203 4.54 1.17 11.04
CA ARG A 203 3.26 1.04 10.32
C ARG A 203 2.33 0.06 11.01
N VAL A 204 2.82 -1.15 11.33
CA VAL A 204 2.05 -2.20 12.03
C VAL A 204 1.54 -1.70 13.40
N CYS A 205 2.42 -1.09 14.17
CA CYS A 205 2.12 -0.59 15.51
C CYS A 205 1.12 0.59 15.46
N LEU A 206 1.28 1.55 14.55
CA LEU A 206 0.30 2.63 14.39
C LEU A 206 -1.06 2.09 13.98
N TYR A 207 -1.09 1.15 13.01
CA TYR A 207 -2.33 0.55 12.54
C TYR A 207 -3.11 -0.09 13.70
N TYR A 208 -2.49 -1.04 14.41
CA TYR A 208 -3.19 -1.77 15.47
C TYR A 208 -3.39 -0.95 16.74
N GLY A 209 -2.50 -0.04 17.07
CA GLY A 209 -2.69 0.87 18.19
C GLY A 209 -3.91 1.76 18.01
N THR A 210 -4.06 2.37 16.84
CA THR A 210 -5.24 3.19 16.52
C THR A 210 -6.48 2.33 16.27
N TYR A 211 -6.35 1.16 15.65
CA TYR A 211 -7.46 0.22 15.51
C TYR A 211 -8.06 -0.14 16.88
N MET A 212 -7.23 -0.60 17.82
CA MET A 212 -7.70 -0.92 19.19
C MET A 212 -8.35 0.30 19.87
N LYS A 213 -7.77 1.50 19.72
CA LYS A 213 -8.29 2.74 20.31
C LYS A 213 -9.69 3.06 19.81
N TYR A 214 -9.89 3.10 18.49
CA TYR A 214 -11.14 3.56 17.86
C TYR A 214 -12.22 2.46 17.74
N HIS A 215 -11.82 1.19 17.82
CA HIS A 215 -12.76 0.07 17.93
C HIS A 215 -13.03 -0.35 19.37
N HIS A 216 -12.45 0.37 20.36
CA HIS A 216 -12.63 0.10 21.81
C HIS A 216 -12.26 -1.33 22.21
N GLU A 217 -11.23 -1.89 21.56
CA GLU A 217 -10.78 -3.24 21.87
C GLU A 217 -9.89 -3.28 23.10
N ALA A 218 -10.14 -4.25 23.96
CA ALA A 218 -9.27 -4.51 25.10
C ALA A 218 -7.91 -5.05 24.64
N GLY A 219 -6.84 -4.63 25.28
CA GLY A 219 -5.51 -5.19 25.06
C GLY A 219 -5.42 -6.66 25.51
N SER A 220 -4.59 -7.43 24.82
CA SER A 220 -4.24 -8.80 25.18
C SER A 220 -2.81 -9.12 24.74
N GLU A 221 -2.24 -10.23 25.17
CA GLU A 221 -0.85 -10.64 24.86
C GLU A 221 0.22 -9.61 25.27
N GLY A 222 -0.09 -8.72 26.20
CA GLY A 222 0.77 -7.60 26.59
C GLY A 222 0.71 -6.40 25.65
N LEU A 223 -0.16 -6.41 24.65
CA LEU A 223 -0.36 -5.33 23.68
C LEU A 223 -1.54 -4.46 24.08
N THR A 224 -1.37 -3.15 24.07
CA THR A 224 -2.42 -2.15 24.29
C THR A 224 -2.35 -1.09 23.20
N ALA A 225 -3.44 -0.35 23.00
CA ALA A 225 -3.47 0.78 22.07
C ALA A 225 -2.30 1.76 22.34
N GLU A 226 -2.13 2.16 23.59
CA GLU A 226 -1.09 3.10 24.00
C GLU A 226 0.32 2.54 23.77
N SER A 227 0.59 1.26 24.15
CA SER A 227 1.92 0.65 23.99
C SER A 227 2.32 0.55 22.52
N LEU A 228 1.37 0.23 21.63
CA LEU A 228 1.63 0.15 20.18
C LEU A 228 1.85 1.53 19.56
N ILE A 229 1.04 2.54 19.92
CA ILE A 229 1.23 3.92 19.42
C ILE A 229 2.56 4.48 19.92
N THR A 230 2.92 4.22 21.17
CA THR A 230 4.23 4.62 21.74
C THR A 230 5.38 3.97 20.97
N LYS A 231 5.28 2.67 20.67
CA LYS A 231 6.30 1.98 19.88
C LYS A 231 6.42 2.53 18.46
N ALA A 232 5.31 2.87 17.83
CA ALA A 232 5.33 3.52 16.51
C ALA A 232 6.06 4.88 16.54
N LYS A 233 5.80 5.68 17.58
CA LYS A 233 6.50 6.94 17.83
C LYS A 233 8.01 6.72 18.01
N GLU A 234 8.41 5.81 18.91
CA GLU A 234 9.83 5.54 19.21
C GLU A 234 10.61 5.09 17.98
N LEU A 235 10.07 4.16 17.18
CA LEU A 235 10.69 3.67 15.95
C LEU A 235 10.88 4.78 14.91
N THR A 236 9.88 5.67 14.79
CA THR A 236 9.98 6.80 13.87
C THR A 236 10.90 7.91 14.39
N ASP A 237 10.95 8.14 15.69
CA ASP A 237 11.93 9.03 16.33
C ASP A 237 13.37 8.57 16.04
N GLU A 238 13.66 7.25 16.10
CA GLU A 238 14.98 6.72 15.76
C GLU A 238 15.38 7.05 14.31
N ILE A 239 14.43 6.89 13.35
CA ILE A 239 14.69 7.19 11.94
C ILE A 239 14.90 8.70 11.75
N ILE A 240 14.04 9.55 12.32
CA ILE A 240 14.10 11.01 12.20
C ILE A 240 15.41 11.53 12.82
N ASN A 241 15.72 11.13 14.04
CA ASN A 241 16.91 11.58 14.75
C ASN A 241 18.23 11.05 14.16
N SER A 242 18.17 10.03 13.31
CA SER A 242 19.36 9.53 12.61
C SER A 242 19.93 10.53 11.59
N GLY A 243 19.09 11.46 11.09
CA GLY A 243 19.48 12.44 10.08
C GLY A 243 19.86 11.85 8.71
N LYS A 244 19.53 10.56 8.47
CA LYS A 244 19.89 9.86 7.22
C LYS A 244 18.99 10.22 6.04
N TYR A 245 17.77 10.69 6.31
CA TYR A 245 16.73 10.93 5.35
C TYR A 245 16.28 12.38 5.34
N GLU A 246 15.83 12.85 4.19
CA GLU A 246 15.34 14.21 3.98
C GLU A 246 14.15 14.19 3.03
N ILE A 247 13.22 15.14 3.20
CA ILE A 247 12.18 15.37 2.21
C ILE A 247 12.83 16.04 0.99
N VAL A 248 12.69 15.39 -0.16
CA VAL A 248 13.26 15.88 -1.43
C VAL A 248 12.46 17.09 -1.91
N LYS A 249 13.16 18.20 -2.16
CA LYS A 249 12.61 19.48 -2.61
C LYS A 249 13.18 19.83 -3.99
N GLY A 250 12.38 20.50 -4.83
CA GLY A 250 12.89 21.13 -6.07
C GLY A 250 13.34 20.18 -7.16
N THR A 251 12.69 19.02 -7.31
CA THR A 251 13.01 18.12 -8.42
C THR A 251 12.25 18.50 -9.69
N ASP A 252 12.83 19.36 -10.51
CA ASP A 252 12.39 19.54 -11.91
C ASP A 252 12.95 18.45 -12.84
N ALA A 253 13.76 17.53 -12.31
CA ALA A 253 14.62 16.65 -13.08
C ALA A 253 14.05 15.25 -13.36
N GLY A 254 12.81 14.96 -12.99
CA GLY A 254 12.19 13.67 -13.32
C GLY A 254 11.69 13.67 -14.77
N ALA A 255 12.10 12.69 -15.56
CA ALA A 255 11.57 12.41 -16.90
C ALA A 255 11.50 13.61 -17.89
N GLY A 256 12.47 14.53 -17.82
CA GLY A 256 12.55 15.66 -18.73
C GLY A 256 11.47 16.74 -18.57
N THR A 257 10.56 16.57 -17.60
CA THR A 257 9.46 17.53 -17.34
C THR A 257 10.00 18.76 -16.64
N ARG A 258 9.74 19.93 -17.20
CA ARG A 258 10.06 21.22 -16.58
C ARG A 258 8.80 21.87 -16.08
N ALA A 259 8.88 22.43 -14.87
CA ALA A 259 7.79 23.22 -14.29
C ALA A 259 7.50 24.48 -15.15
N TYR A 260 6.24 24.88 -15.23
CA TYR A 260 5.91 26.22 -15.71
C TYR A 260 6.27 27.26 -14.63
N GLU A 261 6.53 28.50 -15.05
CA GLU A 261 6.86 29.58 -14.13
C GLU A 261 5.76 29.75 -13.07
N GLY A 262 6.14 29.75 -11.79
CA GLY A 262 5.24 29.84 -10.66
C GLY A 262 4.55 28.53 -10.24
N TYR A 263 4.79 27.41 -10.96
CA TYR A 263 4.14 26.11 -10.69
C TYR A 263 5.18 24.97 -10.54
N PRO A 264 5.92 24.91 -9.42
CA PRO A 264 6.93 23.88 -9.20
C PRO A 264 6.30 22.48 -9.12
N LEU A 265 7.04 21.47 -9.59
CA LEU A 265 6.59 20.07 -9.68
C LEU A 265 7.31 19.14 -8.69
N SER A 266 7.78 19.68 -7.57
CA SER A 266 8.56 18.96 -6.56
C SER A 266 7.88 17.70 -6.01
N TYR A 267 6.55 17.68 -5.96
CA TYR A 267 5.78 16.51 -5.54
C TYR A 267 5.53 15.54 -6.70
N ALA A 268 5.06 16.03 -7.86
CA ALA A 268 4.76 15.17 -9.00
C ALA A 268 6.00 14.45 -9.54
N ASN A 269 7.12 15.16 -9.70
CA ASN A 269 8.35 14.59 -10.25
C ASN A 269 9.06 13.62 -9.30
N LEU A 270 8.71 13.61 -8.01
CA LEU A 270 9.24 12.65 -7.04
C LEU A 270 8.94 11.19 -7.45
N PHE A 271 7.78 10.93 -8.02
CA PHE A 271 7.27 9.58 -8.28
C PHE A 271 7.59 9.03 -9.68
N VAL A 272 8.34 9.77 -10.49
CA VAL A 272 8.70 9.37 -11.86
C VAL A 272 10.21 9.44 -12.10
N GLN A 273 11.00 9.29 -11.05
CA GLN A 273 12.47 9.28 -11.14
C GLN A 273 12.97 7.91 -11.59
N GLU A 274 13.83 7.89 -12.58
CA GLU A 274 14.40 6.65 -13.15
C GLU A 274 15.41 5.99 -12.21
N ASP A 275 16.02 6.72 -11.28
CA ASP A 275 16.93 6.17 -10.27
C ASP A 275 16.68 6.82 -8.89
N LEU A 276 16.26 6.00 -7.94
CA LEU A 276 16.06 6.40 -6.55
C LEU A 276 17.25 6.09 -5.65
N SER A 277 18.39 5.62 -6.17
CA SER A 277 19.54 5.19 -5.37
C SER A 277 20.05 6.28 -4.43
N ASP A 278 20.14 7.53 -4.93
CA ASP A 278 20.62 8.69 -4.16
C ASP A 278 19.49 9.55 -3.61
N ASN A 279 18.24 9.13 -3.80
CA ASN A 279 17.09 9.87 -3.31
C ASN A 279 17.00 9.77 -1.77
N LYS A 280 17.11 10.92 -1.10
CA LYS A 280 17.10 11.00 0.37
C LYS A 280 15.75 10.67 1.00
N GLU A 281 14.65 10.74 0.24
CA GLU A 281 13.33 10.37 0.72
C GLU A 281 13.08 8.86 0.61
N ALA A 282 13.81 8.14 -0.24
CA ALA A 282 13.69 6.69 -0.39
C ALA A 282 14.32 5.97 0.80
N ILE A 283 13.52 5.33 1.63
CA ILE A 283 14.00 4.37 2.65
C ILE A 283 14.28 3.05 1.95
N LEU A 284 13.29 2.48 1.26
CA LEU A 284 13.46 1.30 0.42
C LEU A 284 12.76 1.53 -0.92
N ALA A 285 13.44 1.21 -2.01
CA ALA A 285 12.90 1.27 -3.36
C ALA A 285 13.01 -0.07 -4.08
N ARG A 286 12.07 -0.33 -4.99
CA ARG A 286 12.21 -1.36 -6.01
C ARG A 286 12.73 -0.69 -7.27
N PHE A 287 13.84 -1.23 -7.78
CA PHE A 287 14.53 -0.70 -8.93
C PHE A 287 14.04 -1.37 -10.22
N TYR A 288 13.89 -0.55 -11.25
CA TYR A 288 13.45 -0.96 -12.58
C TYR A 288 14.43 -0.48 -13.64
N GLU A 289 14.56 -1.24 -14.71
CA GLU A 289 15.47 -0.95 -15.80
C GLU A 289 14.90 -1.49 -17.12
N THR A 290 14.88 -0.67 -18.15
CA THR A 290 14.42 -1.07 -19.49
C THR A 290 15.23 -2.26 -20.00
N GLY A 291 14.53 -3.31 -20.44
CA GLY A 291 15.15 -4.56 -20.89
C GLY A 291 15.46 -5.58 -19.79
N VAL A 292 15.36 -5.20 -18.50
CA VAL A 292 15.60 -6.09 -17.36
C VAL A 292 14.29 -6.33 -16.58
N LEU A 293 13.71 -5.28 -16.03
CA LEU A 293 12.47 -5.30 -15.28
C LEU A 293 11.72 -3.99 -15.47
N THR A 294 10.50 -4.05 -15.93
CA THR A 294 9.64 -2.89 -16.18
C THR A 294 8.26 -3.08 -15.54
N HIS A 295 7.44 -2.04 -15.56
CA HIS A 295 6.07 -2.07 -15.08
C HIS A 295 5.11 -1.27 -15.98
N GLU A 296 3.81 -1.30 -15.68
CA GLU A 296 2.77 -0.66 -16.51
C GLU A 296 2.22 0.65 -15.89
N THR A 297 2.75 1.09 -14.75
CA THR A 297 2.19 2.22 -13.99
C THR A 297 2.21 3.52 -14.80
N GLY A 298 3.28 3.80 -15.55
CA GLY A 298 3.37 4.99 -16.41
C GLY A 298 2.24 5.04 -17.44
N ARG A 299 1.84 3.90 -17.99
CA ARG A 299 0.76 3.78 -18.95
C ARG A 299 -0.63 3.88 -18.31
N GLN A 300 -0.77 3.49 -17.05
CA GLN A 300 -2.03 3.49 -16.32
C GLN A 300 -2.30 4.82 -15.62
N ALA A 301 -1.26 5.55 -15.26
CA ALA A 301 -1.41 6.82 -14.55
C ALA A 301 -2.08 7.89 -15.43
N GLY A 302 -2.95 8.67 -14.83
CA GLY A 302 -3.72 9.71 -15.53
C GLY A 302 -4.97 9.22 -16.25
N GLY A 303 -5.36 7.95 -16.06
CA GLY A 303 -6.54 7.36 -16.69
C GLY A 303 -6.83 5.95 -16.19
N ASN A 304 -7.01 5.02 -17.10
CA ASN A 304 -7.27 3.59 -16.82
C ASN A 304 -8.59 3.33 -16.08
N GLY A 305 -9.63 4.11 -16.35
CA GLY A 305 -10.95 3.92 -15.75
C GLY A 305 -11.00 4.30 -14.26
N MET A 306 -10.15 5.21 -13.81
CA MET A 306 -10.10 5.67 -12.43
C MET A 306 -9.78 7.17 -12.35
N GLY A 307 -10.49 7.90 -11.47
CA GLY A 307 -10.24 9.31 -11.20
C GLY A 307 -10.42 9.64 -9.73
N LEU A 308 -9.89 10.78 -9.31
CA LEU A 308 -10.07 11.28 -7.95
C LEU A 308 -11.52 11.67 -7.70
N SER A 309 -12.02 11.43 -6.49
CA SER A 309 -13.38 11.80 -6.11
C SER A 309 -13.50 13.30 -5.83
N LYS A 310 -14.70 13.85 -5.98
CA LYS A 310 -14.99 15.24 -5.60
C LYS A 310 -14.72 15.49 -4.11
N ASP A 311 -15.02 14.52 -3.26
CA ASP A 311 -14.72 14.58 -1.82
C ASP A 311 -13.22 14.75 -1.54
N PHE A 312 -12.38 14.00 -2.27
CA PHE A 312 -10.93 14.14 -2.14
C PHE A 312 -10.46 15.51 -2.61
N ILE A 313 -10.95 16.02 -3.74
CA ILE A 313 -10.61 17.36 -4.25
C ILE A 313 -11.00 18.45 -3.23
N GLU A 314 -12.15 18.32 -2.57
CA GLU A 314 -12.58 19.27 -1.54
C GLU A 314 -11.73 19.21 -0.26
N SER A 315 -11.01 18.13 -0.01
CA SER A 315 -10.16 17.97 1.18
C SER A 315 -8.91 18.86 1.19
N PHE A 316 -8.47 19.36 0.04
CA PHE A 316 -7.30 20.25 -0.04
C PHE A 316 -7.60 21.62 0.57
N LEU A 317 -6.64 22.15 1.33
CA LEU A 317 -6.71 23.48 1.93
C LEU A 317 -6.41 24.58 0.91
N MET A 318 -6.65 25.84 1.27
CA MET A 318 -6.02 26.98 0.62
C MET A 318 -4.50 26.96 0.91
N LYS A 319 -3.71 27.63 0.09
CA LYS A 319 -2.23 27.66 0.22
C LYS A 319 -1.76 28.21 1.58
N ASP A 320 -2.53 29.10 2.19
CA ASP A 320 -2.29 29.64 3.52
C ASP A 320 -2.68 28.70 4.68
N GLY A 321 -3.17 27.50 4.36
CA GLY A 321 -3.60 26.50 5.34
C GLY A 321 -5.06 26.64 5.79
N THR A 322 -5.82 27.59 5.26
CA THR A 322 -7.24 27.78 5.61
C THR A 322 -8.12 26.73 4.91
N PRO A 323 -9.08 26.09 5.62
CA PRO A 323 -10.08 25.23 4.99
C PRO A 323 -10.97 26.02 4.01
N ILE A 324 -11.30 25.41 2.86
CA ILE A 324 -11.96 26.11 1.73
C ILE A 324 -13.32 26.71 2.06
N TYR A 325 -14.04 26.10 2.98
CA TYR A 325 -15.38 26.54 3.38
C TYR A 325 -15.39 27.54 4.53
N ASN A 326 -14.21 27.88 5.07
CA ASN A 326 -14.13 28.90 6.11
C ASN A 326 -14.38 30.28 5.55
N GLN A 327 -15.10 31.11 6.32
CA GLN A 327 -15.36 32.48 5.94
C GLN A 327 -14.03 33.22 5.69
N GLY A 328 -13.92 33.87 4.54
CA GLY A 328 -12.73 34.65 4.16
C GLY A 328 -11.56 33.78 3.64
N SER A 329 -11.76 32.50 3.37
CA SER A 329 -10.72 31.62 2.81
C SER A 329 -10.19 32.05 1.45
N GLY A 330 -10.96 32.82 0.69
CA GLY A 330 -10.61 33.22 -0.68
C GLY A 330 -10.83 32.11 -1.72
N TYR A 331 -11.49 31.01 -1.35
CA TYR A 331 -11.87 29.95 -2.30
C TYR A 331 -12.82 30.50 -3.37
N GLN A 332 -12.45 30.33 -4.64
CA GLN A 332 -13.18 30.91 -5.77
C GLN A 332 -14.33 30.03 -6.29
N GLY A 333 -14.54 28.87 -5.65
CA GLY A 333 -15.61 27.94 -6.04
C GLY A 333 -15.17 26.92 -7.09
N ASP A 334 -16.11 26.04 -7.44
CA ASP A 334 -15.93 24.89 -8.33
C ASP A 334 -16.71 25.02 -9.65
N GLU A 335 -16.91 26.28 -10.10
CA GLU A 335 -17.61 26.57 -11.36
C GLU A 335 -16.87 26.04 -12.59
N GLU A 336 -15.56 26.00 -12.52
CA GLU A 336 -14.63 25.45 -13.49
C GLU A 336 -13.32 25.02 -12.80
N LEU A 337 -12.51 24.19 -13.44
CA LEU A 337 -11.29 23.64 -12.87
C LEU A 337 -10.29 24.73 -12.45
N GLU A 338 -10.11 25.80 -13.25
CA GLU A 338 -9.17 26.88 -12.94
C GLU A 338 -9.51 27.60 -11.62
N THR A 339 -10.79 27.90 -11.38
CA THR A 339 -11.23 28.52 -10.11
C THR A 339 -11.12 27.55 -8.95
N GLU A 340 -11.41 26.27 -9.19
CA GLU A 340 -11.36 25.23 -8.16
C GLU A 340 -9.96 25.00 -7.62
N ILE A 341 -8.93 25.05 -8.47
CA ILE A 341 -7.53 24.81 -8.07
C ILE A 341 -6.79 26.09 -7.67
N ALA A 342 -7.37 27.26 -7.95
CA ALA A 342 -6.72 28.54 -7.74
C ALA A 342 -6.37 28.77 -6.26
N ASN A 343 -5.09 29.07 -6.00
CA ASN A 343 -4.56 29.41 -4.68
C ASN A 343 -4.79 28.34 -3.59
N ARG A 344 -4.94 27.08 -4.02
CA ARG A 344 -5.05 25.88 -3.15
C ARG A 344 -3.68 25.28 -2.85
N ASP A 345 -3.67 24.27 -1.99
CA ASP A 345 -2.50 23.41 -1.77
C ASP A 345 -1.86 23.02 -3.11
N PRO A 346 -0.59 23.35 -3.33
CA PRO A 346 0.06 23.12 -4.64
C PRO A 346 0.13 21.65 -5.06
N ARG A 347 -0.07 20.68 -4.14
CA ARG A 347 -0.19 19.26 -4.51
C ARG A 347 -1.41 19.00 -5.39
N LEU A 348 -2.47 19.80 -5.26
CA LEU A 348 -3.69 19.62 -6.04
C LEU A 348 -3.42 19.74 -7.56
N TYR A 349 -2.80 20.85 -8.04
CA TYR A 349 -2.47 20.96 -9.47
C TYR A 349 -1.39 19.97 -9.92
N GLN A 350 -0.58 19.45 -9.01
CA GLN A 350 0.44 18.44 -9.32
C GLN A 350 -0.12 17.03 -9.45
N LEU A 351 -1.30 16.77 -8.85
CA LEU A 351 -1.95 15.46 -8.83
C LEU A 351 -2.92 15.22 -9.98
N ILE A 352 -3.47 16.29 -10.55
CA ILE A 352 -4.49 16.21 -11.61
C ILE A 352 -4.00 16.79 -12.92
N ASP A 353 -4.66 16.45 -14.01
CA ASP A 353 -4.43 17.04 -15.32
C ASP A 353 -5.05 18.46 -15.37
N ASN A 354 -4.24 19.46 -15.71
CA ASN A 354 -4.65 20.87 -15.72
C ASN A 354 -3.65 21.73 -16.51
N ASN A 355 -3.92 23.02 -16.67
CA ASN A 355 -3.09 23.94 -17.45
C ASN A 355 -1.76 24.35 -16.79
N HIS A 356 -1.52 24.00 -15.53
CA HIS A 356 -0.31 24.37 -14.79
C HIS A 356 0.73 23.26 -14.73
N LYS A 357 0.41 22.07 -15.27
CA LYS A 357 1.30 20.92 -15.32
C LYS A 357 1.41 20.39 -16.75
N PRO A 358 2.62 20.24 -17.31
CA PRO A 358 2.79 19.57 -18.61
C PRO A 358 2.30 18.13 -18.53
N PHE A 359 1.52 17.70 -19.52
CA PHE A 359 1.08 16.30 -19.60
C PHE A 359 2.06 15.45 -20.42
N TRP A 360 2.52 15.98 -21.59
CA TRP A 360 3.47 15.29 -22.46
C TRP A 360 4.68 16.14 -22.80
N LEU A 361 5.80 15.48 -23.04
CA LEU A 361 6.99 16.02 -23.71
C LEU A 361 7.08 15.38 -25.10
N ARG A 362 6.65 16.13 -26.14
CA ARG A 362 6.66 15.70 -27.55
C ARG A 362 7.63 16.55 -28.35
N ASN A 363 8.58 15.92 -29.07
CA ASN A 363 9.58 16.64 -29.86
C ASN A 363 10.28 17.78 -29.08
N ASN A 364 10.65 17.52 -27.83
CA ASN A 364 11.23 18.49 -26.89
C ASN A 364 10.32 19.68 -26.55
N LYS A 365 9.00 19.58 -26.80
CA LYS A 365 8.00 20.60 -26.43
C LYS A 365 7.05 20.03 -25.39
N GLN A 366 6.81 20.81 -24.34
CA GLN A 366 5.80 20.50 -23.35
C GLN A 366 4.41 20.75 -23.92
N VAL A 367 3.53 19.76 -23.79
CA VAL A 367 2.16 19.77 -24.32
C VAL A 367 1.20 19.47 -23.17
N GLN A 368 0.08 20.16 -23.15
CA GLN A 368 -1.03 19.93 -22.22
C GLN A 368 -2.16 19.20 -22.91
N ASN A 369 -2.98 18.49 -22.15
CA ASN A 369 -4.31 18.10 -22.62
C ASN A 369 -5.19 19.33 -22.73
N LYS A 370 -6.14 19.31 -23.65
CA LYS A 370 -7.08 20.40 -23.79
C LYS A 370 -8.06 20.47 -22.62
N MET A 371 -8.54 19.30 -22.18
CA MET A 371 -9.46 19.12 -21.06
C MET A 371 -9.17 17.80 -20.35
N PRO A 372 -9.31 17.73 -19.02
CA PRO A 372 -9.23 16.48 -18.27
C PRO A 372 -10.24 15.44 -18.78
N ASP A 373 -9.83 14.18 -18.85
CA ASP A 373 -10.64 13.10 -19.40
C ASP A 373 -11.78 12.70 -18.44
N CYS A 374 -13.01 12.67 -18.95
CA CYS A 374 -14.21 12.22 -18.25
C CYS A 374 -14.71 10.86 -18.76
N SER A 375 -14.02 10.22 -19.72
CA SER A 375 -14.44 8.96 -20.29
C SER A 375 -14.30 7.79 -19.33
N VAL A 376 -15.13 6.77 -19.48
CA VAL A 376 -15.10 5.53 -18.65
C VAL A 376 -13.81 4.73 -18.79
N SER A 377 -13.06 4.90 -19.87
CA SER A 377 -11.76 4.29 -20.09
C SER A 377 -10.58 5.17 -19.64
N GLY A 378 -10.84 6.41 -19.30
CA GLY A 378 -9.87 7.41 -18.90
C GLY A 378 -10.02 7.84 -17.45
N GLY A 379 -10.09 9.14 -17.22
CA GLY A 379 -10.10 9.74 -15.89
C GLY A 379 -11.48 9.82 -15.21
N VAL A 380 -12.46 9.13 -15.67
CA VAL A 380 -13.89 8.97 -15.30
C VAL A 380 -14.58 10.14 -14.58
N THR A 381 -13.87 10.82 -13.67
CA THR A 381 -14.41 11.89 -12.81
C THR A 381 -14.15 13.29 -13.33
N GLY A 382 -13.32 13.47 -14.37
CA GLY A 382 -12.75 14.75 -14.75
C GLY A 382 -11.59 15.22 -13.85
N TYR A 383 -11.17 14.38 -12.91
CA TYR A 383 -9.95 14.56 -12.09
C TYR A 383 -9.03 13.32 -12.23
N PRO A 384 -8.45 13.07 -13.43
CA PRO A 384 -7.51 11.95 -13.61
C PRO A 384 -6.30 12.13 -12.70
N CYS A 385 -5.95 11.10 -11.95
CA CYS A 385 -4.79 11.17 -11.05
C CYS A 385 -3.49 11.00 -11.84
N THR A 386 -2.68 12.04 -11.89
CA THR A 386 -1.41 12.08 -12.62
C THR A 386 -0.17 11.96 -11.72
N LYS A 387 -0.33 11.46 -10.47
CA LYS A 387 0.78 11.32 -9.51
C LYS A 387 1.95 10.52 -10.05
N PHE A 388 1.65 9.41 -10.73
CA PHE A 388 2.65 8.49 -11.29
C PHE A 388 2.79 8.63 -12.81
N HIS A 389 2.28 9.72 -13.38
CA HIS A 389 2.36 9.96 -14.80
C HIS A 389 3.68 10.66 -15.16
N SER A 390 4.49 10.00 -16.00
CA SER A 390 5.67 10.61 -16.60
C SER A 390 5.26 11.34 -17.88
N ALA A 391 5.76 12.56 -18.07
CA ALA A 391 5.56 13.29 -19.32
C ALA A 391 6.37 12.70 -20.50
N ASP A 392 7.32 11.82 -20.24
CA ASP A 392 8.05 11.08 -21.26
C ASP A 392 7.18 10.00 -21.88
N GLU A 393 6.82 10.14 -23.16
CA GLU A 393 5.99 9.18 -23.89
C GLU A 393 6.63 7.79 -24.00
N THR A 394 7.95 7.65 -23.87
CA THR A 394 8.62 6.35 -23.88
C THR A 394 8.23 5.52 -22.65
N GLN A 395 8.04 6.17 -21.50
CA GLN A 395 7.56 5.52 -20.26
C GLN A 395 6.11 5.03 -20.36
N TRP A 396 5.34 5.55 -21.32
CA TRP A 396 3.93 5.18 -21.51
C TRP A 396 3.72 4.00 -22.47
N GLN A 397 4.79 3.55 -23.14
CA GLN A 397 4.71 2.38 -24.01
C GLN A 397 4.58 1.10 -23.19
N ALA A 398 3.87 0.09 -23.73
CA ALA A 398 3.70 -1.18 -23.08
C ALA A 398 5.05 -1.83 -22.71
N ARG A 399 5.20 -2.26 -21.47
CA ARG A 399 6.41 -2.90 -20.94
C ARG A 399 7.66 -2.04 -21.02
N ASN A 400 7.53 -0.71 -20.92
CA ASN A 400 8.66 0.19 -21.03
C ASN A 400 8.83 1.14 -19.85
N THR A 401 7.86 1.21 -18.94
CA THR A 401 7.99 2.03 -17.74
C THR A 401 9.12 1.50 -16.85
N SER A 402 10.12 2.33 -16.58
CA SER A 402 11.35 1.94 -15.88
C SER A 402 11.74 2.89 -14.73
N TYR A 403 10.91 3.88 -14.39
CA TYR A 403 11.18 4.66 -13.19
C TYR A 403 10.98 3.81 -11.92
N ASP A 404 11.84 4.07 -10.92
CA ASP A 404 11.88 3.31 -9.69
C ASP A 404 10.65 3.54 -8.81
N TRP A 405 10.36 2.58 -7.92
CA TRP A 405 9.18 2.61 -7.10
C TRP A 405 9.50 2.63 -5.61
N PHE A 406 8.93 3.58 -4.87
CA PHE A 406 9.04 3.63 -3.42
C PHE A 406 8.29 2.45 -2.77
N ILE A 407 8.99 1.69 -1.94
CA ILE A 407 8.38 0.69 -1.03
C ILE A 407 8.12 1.34 0.33
N TYR A 408 9.14 2.04 0.86
CA TYR A 408 9.04 2.90 2.04
C TYR A 408 9.69 4.25 1.73
N ARG A 409 8.99 5.33 2.07
CA ARG A 409 9.53 6.67 1.93
C ARG A 409 9.43 7.47 3.23
N TYR A 410 10.34 8.41 3.40
CA TYR A 410 10.49 9.18 4.63
C TYR A 410 9.24 9.97 5.02
N ALA A 411 8.46 10.45 4.04
CA ALA A 411 7.19 11.13 4.32
C ALA A 411 6.21 10.27 5.13
N GLU A 412 6.16 8.95 4.90
CA GLU A 412 5.33 8.04 5.72
C GLU A 412 5.82 8.02 7.17
N VAL A 413 7.13 7.97 7.40
CA VAL A 413 7.73 8.00 8.75
C VAL A 413 7.34 9.29 9.48
N LEU A 414 7.42 10.42 8.80
CA LEU A 414 7.03 11.72 9.35
C LEU A 414 5.54 11.76 9.73
N LEU A 415 4.68 11.22 8.89
CA LEU A 415 3.24 11.16 9.11
C LEU A 415 2.86 10.18 10.24
N ILE A 416 3.55 9.04 10.36
CA ILE A 416 3.37 8.10 11.48
C ILE A 416 3.76 8.80 12.79
N ASN A 417 4.90 9.51 12.80
CA ASN A 417 5.39 10.20 14.00
C ASN A 417 4.43 11.30 14.46
N ALA A 418 3.99 12.16 13.53
CA ALA A 418 3.06 13.24 13.84
C ALA A 418 1.74 12.70 14.40
N GLU A 419 1.17 11.67 13.75
CA GLU A 419 -0.08 11.06 14.19
C GLU A 419 0.09 10.38 15.55
N ALA A 420 1.15 9.59 15.76
CA ALA A 420 1.41 8.92 17.03
C ALA A 420 1.57 9.94 18.19
N ASN A 421 2.30 11.04 17.98
CA ASN A 421 2.41 12.11 18.98
C ASN A 421 1.05 12.78 19.27
N ALA A 422 0.23 13.02 18.25
CA ALA A 422 -1.10 13.61 18.44
C ALA A 422 -2.05 12.66 19.18
N GLU A 423 -2.02 11.37 18.86
CA GLU A 423 -2.83 10.32 19.52
C GLU A 423 -2.45 10.13 21.00
N LEU A 424 -1.17 10.35 21.36
CA LEU A 424 -0.64 10.31 22.72
C LEU A 424 -0.77 11.64 23.46
N GLY A 425 -1.21 12.72 22.81
CA GLY A 425 -1.28 14.06 23.41
C GLY A 425 0.08 14.72 23.63
N THR A 426 1.12 14.29 22.93
CA THR A 426 2.51 14.78 23.05
C THR A 426 2.98 15.60 21.85
N CYS A 427 2.09 15.92 20.91
CA CYS A 427 2.43 16.65 19.69
C CYS A 427 2.68 18.15 20.00
N THR A 428 3.93 18.56 19.92
CA THR A 428 4.39 19.95 20.08
C THR A 428 4.63 20.62 18.73
N GLN A 429 4.87 21.94 18.71
CA GLN A 429 5.25 22.63 17.47
C GLN A 429 6.57 22.09 16.90
N ASP A 430 7.54 21.74 17.74
CA ASP A 430 8.80 21.13 17.31
C ASP A 430 8.58 19.77 16.59
N VAL A 431 7.61 18.97 17.07
CA VAL A 431 7.20 17.74 16.38
C VAL A 431 6.62 18.06 14.99
N LEU A 432 5.73 19.05 14.90
CA LEU A 432 5.15 19.46 13.63
C LEU A 432 6.20 19.99 12.65
N ASP A 433 7.15 20.78 13.13
CA ASP A 433 8.23 21.36 12.32
C ASP A 433 9.21 20.29 11.81
N LYS A 434 9.42 19.23 12.59
CA LYS A 434 10.22 18.06 12.18
C LYS A 434 9.47 17.06 11.32
N THR A 435 8.15 17.18 11.18
CA THR A 435 7.31 16.21 10.48
C THR A 435 6.44 16.87 9.40
N ILE A 436 5.24 17.25 9.73
CA ILE A 436 4.24 17.80 8.78
C ILE A 436 4.77 19.02 8.02
N ASN A 437 5.46 19.93 8.73
CA ASN A 437 5.92 21.17 8.12
C ASN A 437 7.03 20.97 7.09
N GLN A 438 7.80 19.88 7.16
CA GLN A 438 8.74 19.52 6.09
C GLN A 438 8.02 19.15 4.78
N LEU A 439 6.86 18.46 4.87
CA LEU A 439 6.03 18.12 3.72
C LEU A 439 5.40 19.38 3.11
N ARG A 440 4.92 20.30 3.96
CA ARG A 440 4.36 21.58 3.55
C ARG A 440 5.41 22.50 2.93
N ASP A 441 6.62 22.55 3.47
CA ASP A 441 7.76 23.28 2.91
C ASP A 441 8.09 22.85 1.48
N ARG A 442 8.06 21.55 1.18
CA ARG A 442 8.32 21.02 -0.16
C ARG A 442 7.46 21.69 -1.23
N VAL A 443 6.24 22.01 -0.89
CA VAL A 443 5.25 22.57 -1.83
C VAL A 443 4.91 24.02 -1.57
N GLY A 444 5.54 24.67 -0.58
CA GLY A 444 5.33 26.07 -0.25
C GLY A 444 3.97 26.37 0.39
N MET A 445 3.45 25.44 1.19
CA MET A 445 2.27 25.62 2.04
C MET A 445 2.62 26.31 3.35
N ALA A 446 1.66 27.03 3.93
CA ALA A 446 1.79 27.53 5.29
C ALA A 446 1.93 26.38 6.31
N HIS A 447 2.76 26.60 7.33
CA HIS A 447 3.00 25.62 8.38
C HIS A 447 1.74 25.29 9.18
N LEU A 448 1.60 24.03 9.56
CA LEU A 448 0.62 23.58 10.55
C LEU A 448 1.09 23.98 11.94
N THR A 449 0.19 24.56 12.73
CA THR A 449 0.44 24.88 14.14
C THR A 449 -0.28 23.92 15.06
N VAL A 450 0.10 23.86 16.33
CA VAL A 450 -0.55 23.00 17.34
C VAL A 450 -2.02 23.41 17.62
N ASN A 451 -2.39 24.63 17.25
CA ASN A 451 -3.76 25.13 17.35
C ASN A 451 -4.25 25.58 15.95
N PRO A 452 -4.49 24.67 15.02
CA PRO A 452 -4.96 25.04 13.68
C PRO A 452 -6.36 25.61 13.73
N VAL A 453 -6.67 26.44 12.72
CA VAL A 453 -8.02 26.96 12.53
C VAL A 453 -8.98 25.80 12.29
N ALA A 454 -10.10 25.77 13.03
CA ALA A 454 -11.11 24.74 12.85
C ALA A 454 -11.77 24.82 11.46
N ASP A 455 -11.97 23.67 10.84
CA ASP A 455 -12.76 23.56 9.63
C ASP A 455 -14.25 23.84 9.95
N GLN A 456 -14.87 24.81 9.26
CA GLN A 456 -16.29 25.13 9.47
C GLN A 456 -17.24 24.10 8.84
N LYS A 457 -16.71 23.20 7.97
CA LYS A 457 -17.43 22.08 7.39
C LYS A 457 -16.62 20.78 7.53
N PRO A 458 -16.35 20.35 8.78
CA PRO A 458 -15.49 19.20 8.99
C PRO A 458 -16.14 17.90 8.51
N ILE A 459 -15.33 16.97 8.06
CA ILE A 459 -15.74 15.58 7.81
C ILE A 459 -16.09 14.94 9.16
N ASN A 460 -17.26 14.30 9.24
CA ASN A 460 -17.72 13.64 10.45
C ASN A 460 -17.19 12.22 10.57
N TYR A 461 -16.23 12.00 11.44
CA TYR A 461 -15.66 10.68 11.74
C TYR A 461 -16.58 9.80 12.61
N GLY A 462 -17.71 10.32 13.10
CA GLY A 462 -18.59 9.64 14.05
C GLY A 462 -18.18 9.82 15.53
N TYR A 463 -17.09 10.52 15.78
CA TYR A 463 -16.55 10.87 17.10
C TYR A 463 -15.79 12.18 17.03
N GLU A 464 -15.58 12.81 18.19
CA GLU A 464 -14.84 14.07 18.27
C GLU A 464 -13.34 13.87 18.06
N LEU A 465 -12.75 14.75 17.26
CA LEU A 465 -11.31 14.87 17.06
C LEU A 465 -10.85 16.27 17.46
N SER A 466 -9.63 16.36 18.02
CA SER A 466 -8.98 17.65 18.11
C SER A 466 -8.72 18.21 16.71
N ASN A 467 -8.77 19.55 16.56
CA ASN A 467 -8.47 20.18 15.27
C ASN A 467 -7.06 19.78 14.76
N LEU A 468 -6.11 19.61 15.67
CA LEU A 468 -4.75 19.17 15.32
C LEU A 468 -4.73 17.78 14.70
N LEU A 469 -5.34 16.80 15.36
CA LEU A 469 -5.37 15.42 14.83
C LEU A 469 -6.17 15.35 13.52
N TYR A 470 -7.24 16.15 13.40
CA TYR A 470 -8.02 16.27 12.18
C TYR A 470 -7.13 16.73 11.00
N GLU A 471 -6.33 17.79 11.20
CA GLU A 471 -5.43 18.31 10.16
C GLU A 471 -4.26 17.37 9.86
N ILE A 472 -3.71 16.64 10.84
CA ILE A 472 -2.69 15.61 10.62
C ILE A 472 -3.25 14.46 9.74
N ARG A 473 -4.48 14.02 9.99
CA ARG A 473 -5.14 13.00 9.16
C ARG A 473 -5.44 13.52 7.75
N ARG A 474 -5.79 14.79 7.60
CA ARG A 474 -5.94 15.46 6.30
C ARG A 474 -4.61 15.48 5.53
N GLU A 475 -3.54 15.88 6.19
CA GLU A 475 -2.20 15.90 5.61
C GLU A 475 -1.78 14.51 5.12
N ARG A 476 -2.03 13.48 5.95
CA ARG A 476 -1.76 12.09 5.59
C ARG A 476 -2.57 11.63 4.38
N ARG A 477 -3.86 11.96 4.31
CA ARG A 477 -4.72 11.62 3.18
C ARG A 477 -4.20 12.21 1.87
N ILE A 478 -3.79 13.48 1.89
CA ILE A 478 -3.30 14.22 0.71
C ILE A 478 -1.92 13.71 0.30
N GLU A 479 -1.00 13.59 1.23
CA GLU A 479 0.38 13.22 0.95
C GLU A 479 0.51 11.79 0.40
N LEU A 480 -0.23 10.84 0.96
CA LEU A 480 -0.12 9.42 0.62
C LEU A 480 -1.16 8.93 -0.39
N VAL A 481 -1.93 9.82 -1.05
CA VAL A 481 -2.93 9.41 -2.05
C VAL A 481 -2.31 8.53 -3.14
N GLY A 482 -2.99 7.44 -3.49
CA GLY A 482 -2.54 6.49 -4.52
C GLY A 482 -1.45 5.51 -4.06
N GLU A 483 -1.01 5.55 -2.79
CA GLU A 483 0.03 4.67 -2.26
C GLU A 483 -0.51 3.50 -1.43
N GLY A 484 -1.83 3.28 -1.42
CA GLY A 484 -2.47 2.11 -0.81
C GLY A 484 -2.74 2.21 0.69
N PHE A 485 -2.75 3.43 1.25
CA PHE A 485 -2.94 3.62 2.69
C PHE A 485 -4.39 3.92 3.10
N ARG A 486 -5.19 4.50 2.19
CA ARG A 486 -6.45 5.12 2.58
C ARG A 486 -7.47 4.15 3.17
N MET A 487 -7.64 2.96 2.58
CA MET A 487 -8.56 1.95 3.13
C MET A 487 -8.15 1.51 4.54
N ASP A 488 -6.85 1.34 4.77
CA ASP A 488 -6.30 0.99 6.07
C ASP A 488 -6.55 2.10 7.10
N ASP A 489 -6.36 3.35 6.69
CA ASP A 489 -6.64 4.51 7.53
C ASP A 489 -8.13 4.59 7.92
N LEU A 490 -9.05 4.37 6.97
CA LEU A 490 -10.48 4.34 7.22
C LEU A 490 -10.85 3.21 8.20
N LYS A 491 -10.28 2.01 8.02
CA LYS A 491 -10.53 0.86 8.91
C LYS A 491 -10.00 1.11 10.31
N ARG A 492 -8.71 1.48 10.45
CA ARG A 492 -8.09 1.66 11.77
C ARG A 492 -8.67 2.82 12.58
N TRP A 493 -9.20 3.84 11.92
CA TRP A 493 -9.87 4.97 12.57
C TRP A 493 -11.37 4.74 12.82
N ASN A 494 -11.91 3.55 12.54
CA ASN A 494 -13.36 3.29 12.57
C ASN A 494 -14.16 4.34 11.78
N ALA A 495 -13.65 4.70 10.60
CA ALA A 495 -14.13 5.85 9.81
C ALA A 495 -14.76 5.44 8.47
N MET A 496 -15.16 4.18 8.31
CA MET A 496 -15.74 3.68 7.06
C MET A 496 -17.05 4.37 6.67
N LYS A 497 -17.75 5.00 7.61
CA LYS A 497 -18.93 5.84 7.34
C LYS A 497 -18.62 7.07 6.45
N LEU A 498 -17.36 7.47 6.32
CA LEU A 498 -16.96 8.54 5.39
C LEU A 498 -17.25 8.18 3.93
N LEU A 499 -17.28 6.89 3.60
CA LEU A 499 -17.67 6.40 2.27
C LEU A 499 -19.12 6.72 1.90
N GLU A 500 -19.99 7.03 2.87
CA GLU A 500 -21.41 7.36 2.64
C GLU A 500 -21.62 8.73 2.04
N ASN A 501 -20.61 9.64 2.10
CA ASN A 501 -20.72 10.94 1.47
C ASN A 501 -20.85 10.78 -0.06
N PRO A 502 -21.95 11.27 -0.68
CA PRO A 502 -22.14 11.15 -2.13
C PRO A 502 -20.99 11.70 -2.98
N LEU A 503 -20.27 12.72 -2.50
CA LEU A 503 -19.11 13.28 -3.19
C LEU A 503 -17.97 12.27 -3.38
N THR A 504 -17.95 11.18 -2.63
CA THR A 504 -16.97 10.08 -2.79
C THR A 504 -17.18 9.23 -4.05
N THR A 505 -18.32 9.44 -4.74
CA THR A 505 -18.68 8.75 -6.00
C THR A 505 -18.92 9.71 -7.15
N LEU A 506 -18.76 11.01 -6.92
CA LEU A 506 -19.00 12.05 -7.91
C LEU A 506 -17.70 12.67 -8.45
N GLY A 507 -17.77 13.17 -9.67
CA GLY A 507 -16.70 13.90 -10.34
C GLY A 507 -16.88 15.42 -10.34
N ILE A 508 -16.37 16.06 -11.39
CA ILE A 508 -16.41 17.52 -11.57
C ILE A 508 -17.84 18.08 -11.47
N ARG A 509 -17.94 19.34 -11.04
CA ARG A 509 -19.19 20.08 -11.13
C ARG A 509 -19.50 20.37 -12.59
N VAL A 510 -20.74 20.10 -13.00
CA VAL A 510 -21.22 20.29 -14.38
C VAL A 510 -22.03 21.59 -14.45
N THR A 511 -21.35 22.67 -14.82
CA THR A 511 -21.96 24.00 -15.08
C THR A 511 -22.18 24.19 -16.58
N ASP A 512 -22.90 25.24 -16.98
CA ASP A 512 -23.05 25.56 -18.40
C ASP A 512 -21.70 25.89 -19.05
N LYS A 513 -20.80 26.54 -18.28
CA LYS A 513 -19.43 26.82 -18.73
C LYS A 513 -18.63 25.54 -18.97
N VAL A 514 -18.71 24.56 -18.06
CA VAL A 514 -18.08 23.25 -18.22
C VAL A 514 -18.65 22.51 -19.43
N LYS A 515 -19.98 22.53 -19.64
CA LYS A 515 -20.61 21.93 -20.83
C LYS A 515 -20.10 22.58 -22.12
N GLU A 516 -19.91 23.90 -22.14
CA GLU A 516 -19.34 24.61 -23.29
C GLU A 516 -17.88 24.21 -23.54
N GLN A 517 -17.05 24.14 -22.50
CA GLN A 517 -15.64 23.70 -22.59
C GLN A 517 -15.49 22.28 -23.12
N TYR A 518 -16.40 21.36 -22.76
CA TYR A 518 -16.41 19.97 -23.22
C TYR A 518 -17.18 19.74 -24.53
N ASN A 519 -17.72 20.79 -25.14
CA ASN A 519 -18.50 20.65 -26.38
C ASN A 519 -17.70 19.94 -27.49
N GLY A 520 -18.24 18.87 -28.02
CA GLY A 520 -17.58 18.01 -29.02
C GLY A 520 -16.50 17.06 -28.45
N ILE A 521 -16.27 17.06 -27.13
CA ILE A 521 -15.34 16.19 -26.41
C ILE A 521 -16.11 15.17 -25.57
N TYR A 522 -17.02 15.64 -24.71
CA TYR A 522 -17.81 14.82 -23.80
C TYR A 522 -19.19 15.45 -23.60
N ALA A 523 -20.24 14.64 -23.63
CA ALA A 523 -21.63 15.12 -23.46
C ALA A 523 -22.11 14.86 -22.01
N PHE A 524 -22.63 15.90 -21.37
CA PHE A 524 -23.27 15.81 -20.06
C PHE A 524 -24.79 15.85 -20.22
N ASP A 525 -25.47 14.84 -19.69
CA ASP A 525 -26.94 14.73 -19.69
C ASP A 525 -27.45 14.13 -18.37
N ASN A 526 -28.74 13.89 -18.27
CA ASN A 526 -29.37 13.36 -17.06
C ASN A 526 -28.91 11.92 -16.71
N SER A 527 -28.38 11.16 -17.67
CA SER A 527 -27.92 9.79 -17.43
C SER A 527 -26.57 9.75 -16.72
N ASN A 528 -25.73 10.78 -16.90
CA ASN A 528 -24.40 10.85 -16.33
C ASN A 528 -24.21 12.07 -15.39
N THR A 529 -25.31 12.71 -14.95
CA THR A 529 -25.24 13.80 -13.97
C THR A 529 -26.14 13.54 -12.76
N ARG A 530 -25.76 14.10 -11.62
CA ARG A 530 -26.53 14.05 -10.38
C ARG A 530 -26.57 15.41 -9.71
N VAL A 531 -27.75 15.83 -9.25
CA VAL A 531 -27.90 17.01 -8.40
C VAL A 531 -27.66 16.62 -6.94
N TYR A 532 -26.71 17.29 -6.29
CA TYR A 532 -26.43 17.13 -4.87
C TYR A 532 -26.20 18.52 -4.23
N ASN A 533 -26.89 18.82 -3.13
CA ASN A 533 -26.84 20.12 -2.45
C ASN A 533 -27.03 21.33 -3.40
N GLY A 534 -27.97 21.21 -4.35
CA GLY A 534 -28.30 22.28 -5.32
C GLY A 534 -27.27 22.48 -6.43
N LYS A 535 -26.23 21.65 -6.53
CA LYS A 535 -25.22 21.65 -7.58
C LYS A 535 -25.30 20.38 -8.41
N THR A 536 -25.00 20.47 -9.72
CA THR A 536 -24.95 19.33 -10.62
C THR A 536 -23.51 18.83 -10.75
N TYR A 537 -23.30 17.54 -10.58
CA TYR A 537 -21.99 16.87 -10.66
C TYR A 537 -22.01 15.74 -11.69
N LEU A 538 -20.85 15.41 -12.26
CA LEU A 538 -20.66 14.22 -13.07
C LEU A 538 -20.88 12.98 -12.21
N ARG A 539 -21.81 12.11 -12.63
CA ARG A 539 -22.15 10.85 -12.01
C ARG A 539 -21.49 9.71 -12.82
N ILE A 540 -20.73 8.88 -12.16
CA ILE A 540 -19.99 7.79 -12.80
C ILE A 540 -20.81 6.49 -12.79
N TYR A 541 -21.43 6.16 -11.68
CA TYR A 541 -22.21 4.95 -11.52
C TYR A 541 -23.68 5.17 -11.93
N ALA A 542 -24.37 4.09 -12.27
CA ALA A 542 -25.81 4.15 -12.56
C ALA A 542 -26.60 4.67 -11.34
N GLU A 543 -27.76 5.28 -11.58
CA GLU A 543 -28.62 5.88 -10.53
C GLU A 543 -29.01 4.88 -9.43
N SER A 544 -29.08 3.58 -9.75
CA SER A 544 -29.32 2.51 -8.78
C SER A 544 -28.26 2.40 -7.68
N TYR A 545 -27.09 2.99 -7.87
CA TYR A 545 -26.01 3.05 -6.88
C TYR A 545 -26.02 4.36 -6.05
N ASP A 546 -26.95 5.27 -6.33
CA ASP A 546 -27.18 6.45 -5.52
C ASP A 546 -27.90 6.08 -4.21
N ASP A 547 -27.84 6.87 -3.19
CA ASP A 547 -28.60 6.82 -1.94
C ASP A 547 -28.82 5.45 -1.28
N ALA A 548 -29.88 4.70 -1.66
CA ALA A 548 -30.33 3.52 -0.92
C ALA A 548 -29.40 2.30 -1.07
N ALA A 549 -28.78 2.14 -2.22
CA ALA A 549 -27.81 1.09 -2.50
C ALA A 549 -26.37 1.59 -2.38
N GLY A 550 -26.17 2.81 -1.85
CA GLY A 550 -24.88 3.44 -1.75
C GLY A 550 -23.89 2.71 -0.82
N ARG A 551 -22.73 3.31 -0.66
CA ARG A 551 -21.62 2.81 0.18
C ARG A 551 -21.95 2.88 1.68
N LYS A 552 -23.12 2.39 2.13
CA LYS A 552 -23.54 2.42 3.54
C LYS A 552 -22.70 1.50 4.40
N TRP A 553 -22.46 1.91 5.63
CA TRP A 553 -21.64 1.19 6.59
C TRP A 553 -22.28 1.20 7.99
N SER A 554 -22.33 0.05 8.65
CA SER A 554 -22.82 -0.10 10.01
C SER A 554 -21.70 -0.47 10.98
N ASP A 555 -21.91 -0.25 12.29
CA ASP A 555 -20.90 -0.60 13.28
C ASP A 555 -20.59 -2.10 13.32
N ASN A 556 -21.58 -2.94 13.00
CA ASN A 556 -21.44 -4.39 12.89
C ASN A 556 -21.37 -4.85 11.43
N ASP A 557 -20.84 -4.03 10.54
CA ASP A 557 -20.76 -4.36 9.12
C ASP A 557 -19.83 -5.55 8.88
N ARG A 558 -20.28 -6.52 8.08
CA ARG A 558 -19.49 -7.71 7.75
C ARG A 558 -18.16 -7.38 7.08
N ARG A 559 -18.07 -6.25 6.41
CA ARG A 559 -16.89 -5.81 5.62
C ARG A 559 -15.73 -5.28 6.47
N TRP A 560 -15.85 -5.26 7.81
CA TRP A 560 -14.67 -5.02 8.64
C TRP A 560 -13.57 -6.05 8.40
N LEU A 561 -13.97 -7.31 8.11
CA LEU A 561 -13.07 -8.40 7.75
C LEU A 561 -13.56 -9.07 6.46
N TYR A 562 -12.64 -9.56 5.66
CA TYR A 562 -12.98 -10.36 4.49
C TYR A 562 -13.47 -11.76 4.90
N PRO A 563 -14.33 -12.40 4.06
CA PRO A 563 -14.76 -13.77 4.31
C PRO A 563 -13.64 -14.77 4.06
N LEU A 564 -13.64 -15.88 4.81
CA LEU A 564 -12.83 -17.04 4.49
C LEU A 564 -13.42 -17.75 3.27
N PRO A 565 -12.57 -18.35 2.39
CA PRO A 565 -13.04 -19.06 1.20
C PRO A 565 -13.86 -20.32 1.54
N ILE A 566 -14.84 -20.62 0.71
CA ILE A 566 -15.78 -21.74 0.93
C ILE A 566 -15.04 -23.08 0.98
N ASP A 567 -14.06 -23.31 0.08
CA ASP A 567 -13.27 -24.54 0.03
C ASP A 567 -12.49 -24.79 1.32
N GLN A 568 -11.97 -23.73 1.96
CA GLN A 568 -11.21 -23.84 3.19
C GLN A 568 -12.08 -24.21 4.39
N LEU A 569 -13.30 -23.65 4.47
CA LEU A 569 -14.30 -24.04 5.48
C LEU A 569 -14.81 -25.47 5.27
N ALA A 570 -14.89 -25.91 4.02
CA ALA A 570 -15.26 -27.29 3.67
C ALA A 570 -14.17 -28.29 4.07
N LEU A 571 -12.90 -27.94 3.83
CA LEU A 571 -11.74 -28.80 4.12
C LEU A 571 -11.39 -28.85 5.60
N ASN A 572 -11.43 -27.74 6.32
CA ASN A 572 -11.06 -27.64 7.73
C ASN A 572 -12.26 -27.21 8.58
N LYS A 573 -12.86 -28.15 9.30
CA LYS A 573 -14.05 -27.93 10.16
C LYS A 573 -13.77 -27.15 11.45
N ASN A 574 -12.49 -26.91 11.77
CA ASN A 574 -12.10 -26.07 12.90
C ASN A 574 -12.01 -24.58 12.52
N LEU A 575 -12.16 -24.24 11.23
CA LEU A 575 -12.30 -22.86 10.77
C LEU A 575 -13.77 -22.41 10.92
N THR A 576 -13.94 -21.18 11.35
CA THR A 576 -15.24 -20.50 11.43
C THR A 576 -15.23 -19.27 10.53
N GLN A 577 -16.35 -18.99 9.87
CA GLN A 577 -16.49 -17.82 9.02
C GLN A 577 -16.46 -16.51 9.83
N ASN A 578 -16.01 -15.43 9.22
CA ASN A 578 -16.06 -14.10 9.82
C ASN A 578 -17.53 -13.62 9.98
N PRO A 579 -17.81 -12.82 11.02
CA PRO A 579 -19.18 -12.39 11.34
C PRO A 579 -19.88 -11.73 10.15
N GLY A 580 -21.16 -12.06 9.97
CA GLY A 580 -22.02 -11.49 8.93
C GLY A 580 -21.83 -12.05 7.51
N TRP A 581 -20.85 -12.92 7.31
CA TRP A 581 -20.69 -13.68 6.07
C TRP A 581 -21.37 -15.03 6.19
N THR A 582 -22.17 -15.38 5.21
CA THR A 582 -22.80 -16.72 5.09
C THR A 582 -22.07 -17.53 4.02
N GLU A 583 -22.00 -18.84 4.21
CA GLU A 583 -21.42 -19.79 3.26
C GLU A 583 -22.17 -19.80 1.90
#